data_ab0153bb3a956b600ec800fc3b4f109e
#
_entry.id   ab0153bb3a956b600ec800fc3b4f109e
#
_cell.length_a   1.000
_cell.length_b   1.000
_cell.length_c   1.000
_cell.angle_alpha   90.00
_cell.angle_beta   90.00
_cell.angle_gamma   90.00
#
_symmetry.space_group_name_H-M   'P 1'
#
loop_
_entity.id
_entity.type
_entity.pdbx_description
1 polymer ?
#
loop_
_entity_poly.entity_id
_entity_poly.type
_entity_poly.pdbx_seq_one_letter_code
_entity_poly.pdbx_strand_id
1 'polypeptide(L)'
;VLAEIEKEQLQAAQPDQTKAVSDSALMNSDITTAFIGHSSEYSVFRKTYEDNITDDFGREFYGDRFYINPTRSKDSLRVMRFENRFFIRLQPWKSDGIISKLDVGVGDKLANYYTFKPLDYLEGASNKIMNSMYLYSGARGQYDKYFEWDAFGKYTFLGYEANDFTLNANATFKIYPFRKARKSPIEFKGHFETSLKEPDYYQQHLFTN
;
A
#
# COMPACT_ATOMS: atom_id res chain seq x y z
N VAL A 1 27.09 20.76 -6.03
CA VAL A 1 26.36 20.31 -4.83
C VAL A 1 24.91 20.00 -5.14
N LEU A 2 24.11 20.95 -5.70
CA LEU A 2 22.70 20.69 -6.05
C LEU A 2 22.54 19.64 -7.16
N ALA A 3 23.38 19.65 -8.17
CA ALA A 3 23.37 18.69 -9.28
C ALA A 3 23.82 17.26 -8.87
N GLU A 4 24.57 17.13 -7.78
CA GLU A 4 24.97 15.84 -7.21
C GLU A 4 23.86 15.22 -6.38
N ILE A 5 23.14 16.04 -5.61
CA ILE A 5 21.96 15.59 -4.82
C ILE A 5 20.84 15.11 -5.75
N GLU A 6 20.64 15.78 -6.89
CA GLU A 6 19.63 15.40 -7.88
C GLU A 6 19.99 14.08 -8.60
N LYS A 7 21.29 13.82 -8.82
CA LYS A 7 21.78 12.54 -9.36
C LYS A 7 21.67 11.40 -8.36
N GLU A 8 21.94 11.62 -7.07
CA GLU A 8 21.73 10.61 -6.04
C GLU A 8 20.25 10.27 -5.83
N GLN A 9 19.37 11.27 -5.90
CA GLN A 9 17.92 11.03 -5.81
C GLN A 9 17.37 10.27 -7.03
N LEU A 10 17.89 10.53 -8.22
CA LEU A 10 17.55 9.79 -9.44
C LEU A 10 18.08 8.34 -9.42
N GLN A 11 19.22 8.08 -8.83
CA GLN A 11 19.75 6.71 -8.65
C GLN A 11 19.00 5.92 -7.57
N ALA A 12 18.54 6.57 -6.51
CA ALA A 12 17.73 5.93 -5.46
C ALA A 12 16.29 5.61 -5.93
N ALA A 13 15.80 6.28 -6.97
CA ALA A 13 14.46 6.06 -7.55
C ALA A 13 14.44 5.01 -8.68
N GLN A 14 15.59 4.48 -9.10
CA GLN A 14 15.61 3.39 -10.07
C GLN A 14 15.29 2.06 -9.35
N PRO A 15 14.18 1.38 -9.70
CA PRO A 15 13.95 0.03 -9.23
C PRO A 15 15.12 -0.83 -9.68
N ASP A 16 15.64 -1.62 -8.77
CA ASP A 16 16.81 -2.48 -8.94
C ASP A 16 16.68 -3.34 -10.22
N GLN A 17 17.28 -2.86 -11.29
CA GLN A 17 17.22 -3.53 -12.62
C GLN A 17 17.85 -4.94 -12.57
N THR A 18 18.75 -5.19 -11.64
CA THR A 18 19.33 -6.53 -11.41
C THR A 18 18.28 -7.53 -10.94
N LYS A 19 17.30 -7.09 -10.15
CA LYS A 19 16.20 -7.93 -9.69
C LYS A 19 15.20 -8.24 -10.83
N ALA A 20 14.94 -7.26 -11.67
CA ALA A 20 14.08 -7.42 -12.86
C ALA A 20 14.70 -8.36 -13.89
N VAL A 21 16.03 -8.32 -14.08
CA VAL A 21 16.76 -9.20 -15.00
C VAL A 21 16.78 -10.65 -14.48
N SER A 22 16.95 -10.86 -13.17
CA SER A 22 16.92 -12.20 -12.59
C SER A 22 15.51 -12.82 -12.65
N ASP A 23 14.47 -12.01 -12.40
CA ASP A 23 13.07 -12.45 -12.54
C ASP A 23 12.72 -12.80 -14.00
N SER A 24 13.22 -12.04 -14.97
CA SER A 24 13.01 -12.31 -16.39
C SER A 24 13.73 -13.58 -16.88
N ALA A 25 14.92 -13.86 -16.37
CA ALA A 25 15.68 -15.07 -16.72
C ALA A 25 15.03 -16.32 -16.14
N LEU A 26 14.44 -16.22 -14.96
CA LEU A 26 13.70 -17.32 -14.32
C LEU A 26 12.34 -17.57 -14.97
N MET A 27 11.70 -16.53 -15.52
CA MET A 27 10.43 -16.68 -16.24
C MET A 27 10.55 -17.44 -17.56
N ASN A 28 11.74 -17.53 -18.14
CA ASN A 28 11.97 -18.26 -19.38
C ASN A 28 12.35 -19.74 -19.16
N SER A 29 12.39 -20.21 -17.92
CA SER A 29 12.67 -21.61 -17.64
C SER A 29 11.38 -22.44 -17.71
N ASP A 30 11.40 -23.55 -18.46
CA ASP A 30 10.30 -24.53 -18.48
C ASP A 30 10.18 -25.33 -17.15
N ILE A 31 10.91 -24.93 -16.12
CA ILE A 31 10.99 -25.59 -14.83
C ILE A 31 10.11 -24.87 -13.83
N THR A 32 9.22 -25.60 -13.19
CA THR A 32 8.48 -25.07 -12.04
C THR A 32 9.45 -24.70 -10.94
N THR A 33 9.44 -23.44 -10.52
CA THR A 33 10.31 -22.93 -9.48
C THR A 33 9.48 -22.45 -8.29
N ALA A 34 9.84 -22.91 -7.10
CA ALA A 34 9.26 -22.48 -5.85
C ALA A 34 10.26 -21.60 -5.09
N PHE A 35 9.81 -20.46 -4.61
CA PHE A 35 10.60 -19.56 -3.77
C PHE A 35 9.90 -19.36 -2.44
N ILE A 36 10.69 -19.36 -1.38
CA ILE A 36 10.26 -18.89 -0.07
C ILE A 36 10.96 -17.56 0.17
N GLY A 37 10.20 -16.56 0.55
CA GLY A 37 10.74 -15.23 0.78
C GLY A 37 10.18 -14.58 2.02
N HIS A 38 10.92 -13.59 2.49
CA HIS A 38 10.55 -12.70 3.57
C HIS A 38 10.83 -11.26 3.14
N SER A 39 9.91 -10.36 3.44
CA SER A 39 10.10 -8.93 3.26
C SER A 39 9.69 -8.19 4.53
N SER A 40 10.46 -7.18 4.89
CA SER A 40 10.15 -6.27 5.99
C SER A 40 10.06 -4.86 5.45
N GLU A 41 9.06 -4.11 5.89
CA GLU A 41 8.85 -2.72 5.53
C GLU A 41 8.67 -1.90 6.80
N TYR A 42 9.39 -0.79 6.90
CA TYR A 42 9.22 0.19 7.94
C TYR A 42 8.84 1.53 7.33
N SER A 43 7.76 2.12 7.80
CA SER A 43 7.30 3.43 7.33
C SER A 43 6.89 4.33 8.49
N VAL A 44 7.11 5.64 8.31
CA VAL A 44 6.69 6.67 9.25
C VAL A 44 5.91 7.72 8.50
N PHE A 45 4.67 7.91 8.92
CA PHE A 45 3.83 9.00 8.45
C PHE A 45 3.68 10.04 9.56
N ARG A 46 3.85 11.31 9.23
CA ARG A 46 3.60 12.43 10.14
C ARG A 46 2.73 13.46 9.44
N LYS A 47 1.70 13.92 10.14
CA LYS A 47 0.90 15.06 9.74
C LYS A 47 0.93 16.07 10.87
N THR A 48 1.16 17.33 10.55
CA THR A 48 1.03 18.45 11.47
C THR A 48 0.11 19.47 10.82
N TYR A 49 -0.88 19.88 11.55
CA TYR A 49 -1.75 21.00 11.22
C TYR A 49 -1.49 22.09 12.24
N GLU A 50 -1.34 23.33 11.79
CA GLU A 50 -1.15 24.49 12.64
C GLU A 50 -1.84 25.67 11.98
N ASP A 51 -2.69 26.32 12.73
CA ASP A 51 -3.41 27.52 12.32
C ASP A 51 -3.31 28.60 13.41
N ASN A 52 -2.88 29.79 13.02
CA ASN A 52 -2.81 30.96 13.89
C ASN A 52 -4.06 31.80 13.67
N ILE A 53 -4.91 31.83 14.66
CA ILE A 53 -6.21 32.49 14.61
C ILE A 53 -6.04 33.95 15.06
N THR A 54 -6.02 34.85 14.07
CA THR A 54 -5.74 36.27 14.30
C THR A 54 -6.96 37.14 14.17
N ASP A 55 -8.03 36.62 13.55
CA ASP A 55 -9.25 37.39 13.28
C ASP A 55 -10.50 36.76 13.93
N ASP A 56 -11.57 37.54 13.93
CA ASP A 56 -12.84 37.12 14.52
C ASP A 56 -13.53 36.03 13.70
N PHE A 57 -13.33 36.01 12.38
CA PHE A 57 -13.85 34.96 11.52
C PHE A 57 -13.24 33.60 11.85
N GLY A 58 -11.92 33.53 12.06
CA GLY A 58 -11.25 32.33 12.49
C GLY A 58 -11.76 31.84 13.85
N ARG A 59 -12.01 32.75 14.79
CA ARG A 59 -12.58 32.41 16.10
C ARG A 59 -14.00 31.84 15.97
N GLU A 60 -14.83 32.46 15.14
CA GLU A 60 -16.18 31.97 14.87
C GLU A 60 -16.17 30.60 14.17
N PHE A 61 -15.26 30.37 13.22
CA PHE A 61 -15.11 29.10 12.52
C PHE A 61 -14.79 27.94 13.47
N TYR A 62 -13.88 28.14 14.40
CA TYR A 62 -13.53 27.12 15.37
C TYR A 62 -14.52 27.04 16.54
N GLY A 63 -15.29 28.08 16.78
CA GLY A 63 -16.28 28.16 17.86
C GLY A 63 -15.63 27.97 19.24
N ASP A 64 -16.36 27.33 20.15
CA ASP A 64 -15.93 27.10 21.54
C ASP A 64 -14.93 25.94 21.71
N ARG A 65 -14.26 25.51 20.64
CA ARG A 65 -13.38 24.35 20.65
C ARG A 65 -11.94 24.64 21.09
N PHE A 66 -11.62 25.89 21.38
CA PHE A 66 -10.31 26.33 21.87
C PHE A 66 -10.25 26.31 23.39
N TYR A 67 -10.08 25.13 23.94
CA TYR A 67 -9.97 25.02 25.40
C TYR A 67 -8.62 25.46 25.95
N ILE A 68 -7.56 25.55 25.11
CA ILE A 68 -6.19 25.68 25.57
C ILE A 68 -5.54 26.95 25.05
N ASN A 69 -5.67 27.26 23.79
CA ASN A 69 -5.11 28.45 23.18
C ASN A 69 -6.09 29.05 22.17
N PRO A 70 -6.72 30.17 22.50
CA PRO A 70 -7.73 30.79 21.63
C PRO A 70 -7.14 31.44 20.38
N THR A 71 -5.83 31.51 20.26
CA THR A 71 -5.14 32.17 19.15
C THR A 71 -4.40 31.19 18.24
N ARG A 72 -4.34 29.89 18.60
CA ARG A 72 -3.60 28.89 17.83
C ARG A 72 -4.23 27.54 17.96
N SER A 73 -4.57 26.96 16.84
CA SER A 73 -4.92 25.55 16.73
C SER A 73 -3.71 24.75 16.25
N LYS A 74 -3.36 23.67 16.94
CA LYS A 74 -2.26 22.81 16.56
C LYS A 74 -2.63 21.35 16.73
N ASP A 75 -2.46 20.59 15.66
CA ASP A 75 -2.70 19.16 15.61
C ASP A 75 -1.47 18.44 15.08
N SER A 76 -1.09 17.35 15.71
CA SER A 76 0.04 16.56 15.27
C SER A 76 -0.22 15.09 15.49
N LEU A 77 -0.11 14.34 14.41
CA LEU A 77 -0.21 12.89 14.46
C LEU A 77 1.00 12.23 13.79
N ARG A 78 1.36 11.06 14.29
CA ARG A 78 2.44 10.25 13.74
C ARG A 78 2.04 8.78 13.76
N VAL A 79 2.21 8.11 12.64
CA VAL A 79 2.07 6.65 12.54
C VAL A 79 3.41 6.04 12.19
N MET A 80 3.85 5.09 12.99
CA MET A 80 4.98 4.23 12.69
C MET A 80 4.44 2.85 12.36
N ARG A 81 4.76 2.32 11.19
CA ARG A 81 4.33 1.00 10.75
C ARG A 81 5.54 0.13 10.52
N PHE A 82 5.47 -1.08 11.01
CA PHE A 82 6.42 -2.14 10.72
C PHE A 82 5.64 -3.33 10.23
N GLU A 83 5.94 -3.78 9.01
CA GLU A 83 5.23 -4.85 8.35
C GLU A 83 6.20 -5.94 7.92
N ASN A 84 5.92 -7.16 8.29
CA ASN A 84 6.64 -8.36 7.89
C ASN A 84 5.74 -9.22 7.02
N ARG A 85 6.28 -9.75 5.94
CA ARG A 85 5.59 -10.67 5.04
C ARG A 85 6.44 -11.90 4.78
N PHE A 86 5.87 -13.05 5.02
CA PHE A 86 6.43 -14.34 4.61
C PHE A 86 5.59 -14.88 3.47
N PHE A 87 6.24 -15.35 2.42
CA PHE A 87 5.53 -15.82 1.24
C PHE A 87 6.19 -17.02 0.59
N ILE A 88 5.36 -17.80 -0.05
CA ILE A 88 5.75 -18.84 -1.00
C ILE A 88 5.30 -18.35 -2.36
N ARG A 89 6.23 -18.31 -3.30
CA ARG A 89 5.98 -17.97 -4.70
C ARG A 89 6.19 -19.22 -5.54
N LEU A 90 5.18 -19.56 -6.30
CA LEU A 90 5.25 -20.61 -7.29
C LEU A 90 5.23 -19.98 -8.67
N GLN A 91 6.19 -20.35 -9.49
CA GLN A 91 6.23 -20.02 -10.92
C GLN A 91 6.08 -21.33 -11.69
N PRO A 92 4.83 -21.80 -11.83
CA PRO A 92 4.58 -23.02 -12.56
C PRO A 92 4.74 -22.75 -14.04
N TRP A 93 5.50 -23.60 -14.71
CA TRP A 93 5.51 -23.76 -16.16
C TRP A 93 6.03 -22.53 -16.95
N LYS A 94 5.38 -22.29 -18.08
CA LYS A 94 5.78 -21.30 -19.07
C LYS A 94 5.29 -19.93 -18.68
N SER A 95 6.04 -18.91 -19.08
CA SER A 95 5.68 -17.51 -18.90
C SER A 95 4.35 -17.09 -19.58
N ASP A 96 3.96 -17.83 -20.62
CA ASP A 96 2.73 -17.67 -21.38
C ASP A 96 1.58 -18.60 -20.92
N GLY A 97 1.75 -19.26 -19.78
CA GLY A 97 0.73 -20.12 -19.18
C GLY A 97 -0.44 -19.33 -18.57
N ILE A 98 -1.61 -19.98 -18.51
CA ILE A 98 -2.82 -19.39 -17.85
C ILE A 98 -2.50 -18.93 -16.43
N ILE A 99 -1.61 -19.64 -15.73
CA ILE A 99 -1.03 -19.22 -14.45
C ILE A 99 0.48 -19.23 -14.62
N SER A 100 1.09 -18.07 -14.66
CA SER A 100 2.55 -17.91 -14.76
C SER A 100 3.20 -17.61 -13.41
N LYS A 101 2.42 -17.17 -12.43
CA LYS A 101 2.89 -16.85 -11.08
C LYS A 101 1.75 -16.98 -10.09
N LEU A 102 2.05 -17.60 -8.95
CA LEU A 102 1.16 -17.69 -7.80
C LEU A 102 1.94 -17.32 -6.54
N ASP A 103 1.50 -16.32 -5.83
CA ASP A 103 2.04 -15.91 -4.54
C ASP A 103 1.00 -16.19 -3.45
N VAL A 104 1.43 -16.81 -2.36
CA VAL A 104 0.62 -17.00 -1.15
C VAL A 104 1.47 -16.65 0.05
N GLY A 105 0.95 -15.86 0.96
CA GLY A 105 1.74 -15.42 2.10
C GLY A 105 0.90 -14.99 3.29
N VAL A 106 1.60 -14.83 4.39
CA VAL A 106 1.09 -14.28 5.64
C VAL A 106 1.87 -13.02 5.98
N GLY A 107 1.17 -12.01 6.45
CA GLY A 107 1.78 -10.76 6.91
C GLY A 107 1.38 -10.43 8.32
N ASP A 108 2.30 -9.77 9.02
CA ASP A 108 2.12 -9.17 10.33
C ASP A 108 2.39 -7.67 10.22
N LYS A 109 1.44 -6.86 10.66
CA LYS A 109 1.52 -5.40 10.62
C LYS A 109 1.40 -4.84 12.02
N LEU A 110 2.47 -4.28 12.52
CA LEU A 110 2.51 -3.53 13.77
C LEU A 110 2.42 -2.03 13.44
N ALA A 111 1.42 -1.36 13.99
CA ALA A 111 1.24 0.09 13.84
C ALA A 111 1.26 0.77 15.21
N ASN A 112 2.05 1.82 15.33
CA ASN A 112 2.07 2.67 16.51
C ASN A 112 1.51 4.04 16.12
N TYR A 113 0.33 4.36 16.65
CA TYR A 113 -0.37 5.62 16.45
C TYR A 113 -0.08 6.55 17.62
N TYR A 114 0.47 7.70 17.31
CA TYR A 114 0.73 8.76 18.27
C TYR A 114 -0.09 9.99 17.91
N THR A 115 -0.86 10.49 18.88
CA THR A 115 -1.59 11.77 18.81
C THR A 115 -1.00 12.74 19.80
N PHE A 116 -0.80 13.99 19.37
CA PHE A 116 -0.37 15.04 20.26
C PHE A 116 -1.49 15.35 21.28
N LYS A 117 -1.11 15.35 22.54
CA LYS A 117 -1.97 15.81 23.62
C LYS A 117 -1.43 17.13 24.15
N PRO A 118 -2.20 18.20 24.04
CA PRO A 118 -1.72 19.51 24.46
C PRO A 118 -1.59 19.64 25.98
N LEU A 119 -2.28 18.81 26.74
CA LEU A 119 -2.30 18.86 28.21
C LEU A 119 -2.27 17.45 28.82
N ASP A 120 -1.49 17.29 29.88
CA ASP A 120 -1.26 16.01 30.55
C ASP A 120 -2.51 15.45 31.25
N TYR A 121 -3.46 16.33 31.63
CA TYR A 121 -4.69 15.91 32.29
C TYR A 121 -5.78 15.39 31.34
N LEU A 122 -5.59 15.46 30.03
CA LEU A 122 -6.50 14.84 29.08
C LEU A 122 -6.40 13.33 29.17
N GLU A 123 -7.51 12.68 29.44
CA GLU A 123 -7.58 11.24 29.53
C GLU A 123 -7.24 10.55 28.21
N GLY A 124 -6.68 9.37 28.32
CA GLY A 124 -6.34 8.51 27.17
C GLY A 124 -4.85 8.46 26.87
N ALA A 125 -4.40 7.41 26.23
CA ALA A 125 -3.00 7.23 25.88
C ALA A 125 -2.63 8.06 24.62
N SER A 126 -1.55 8.83 24.70
CA SER A 126 -0.98 9.51 23.54
C SER A 126 -0.39 8.55 22.51
N ASN A 127 -0.27 7.27 22.85
CA ASN A 127 0.38 6.25 22.07
C ASN A 127 -0.47 4.96 22.08
N LYS A 128 -0.87 4.51 20.89
CA LYS A 128 -1.65 3.29 20.73
C LYS A 128 -0.92 2.34 19.78
N ILE A 129 -0.56 1.18 20.31
CA ILE A 129 0.06 0.11 19.53
C ILE A 129 -1.04 -0.87 19.12
N MET A 130 -1.07 -1.20 17.84
CA MET A 130 -1.99 -2.14 17.23
C MET A 130 -1.24 -3.14 16.40
N ASN A 131 -1.69 -4.38 16.44
CA ASN A 131 -1.18 -5.43 15.58
C ASN A 131 -2.32 -5.98 14.73
N SER A 132 -2.04 -6.35 13.50
CA SER A 132 -2.97 -6.98 12.58
C SER A 132 -2.24 -8.06 11.78
N MET A 133 -2.83 -9.25 11.69
CA MET A 133 -2.31 -10.35 10.90
C MET A 133 -3.24 -10.62 9.73
N TYR A 134 -2.67 -10.86 8.56
CA TYR A 134 -3.42 -11.07 7.34
C TYR A 134 -2.83 -12.18 6.48
N LEU A 135 -3.69 -12.78 5.68
CA LEU A 135 -3.34 -13.65 4.57
C LEU A 135 -3.43 -12.85 3.28
N TYR A 136 -2.57 -13.17 2.33
CA TYR A 136 -2.68 -12.62 1.00
C TYR A 136 -2.33 -13.66 -0.06
N SER A 137 -2.93 -13.49 -1.21
CA SER A 137 -2.65 -14.31 -2.39
C SER A 137 -2.64 -13.42 -3.62
N GLY A 138 -1.70 -13.67 -4.51
CA GLY A 138 -1.62 -13.02 -5.81
C GLY A 138 -1.42 -14.05 -6.90
N ALA A 139 -2.13 -13.90 -7.99
CA ALA A 139 -1.97 -14.75 -9.16
C ALA A 139 -1.85 -13.89 -10.41
N ARG A 140 -1.04 -14.34 -11.34
CA ARG A 140 -0.86 -13.69 -12.64
C ARG A 140 -0.76 -14.76 -13.71
N GLY A 141 -1.34 -14.48 -14.86
CA GLY A 141 -1.26 -15.38 -15.98
C GLY A 141 -1.48 -14.69 -17.32
N GLN A 142 -1.25 -15.48 -18.34
CA GLN A 142 -1.40 -15.05 -19.72
C GLN A 142 -1.92 -16.22 -20.55
N TYR A 143 -2.81 -15.95 -21.47
CA TYR A 143 -3.24 -16.93 -22.46
C TYR A 143 -2.82 -16.45 -23.86
N ASP A 144 -1.76 -17.08 -24.38
CA ASP A 144 -1.11 -16.65 -25.61
C ASP A 144 -0.82 -15.12 -25.54
N LYS A 145 -0.85 -14.43 -26.65
CA LYS A 145 -0.67 -12.98 -26.79
C LYS A 145 -1.98 -12.18 -26.66
N TYR A 146 -3.12 -12.85 -26.47
CA TYR A 146 -4.44 -12.26 -26.56
C TYR A 146 -5.01 -11.84 -25.22
N PHE A 147 -4.63 -12.51 -24.14
CA PHE A 147 -5.23 -12.29 -22.84
C PHE A 147 -4.18 -12.33 -21.73
N GLU A 148 -4.13 -11.29 -20.93
CA GLU A 148 -3.31 -11.17 -19.73
C GLU A 148 -4.22 -10.86 -18.55
N TRP A 149 -3.93 -11.44 -17.40
CA TRP A 149 -4.66 -11.15 -16.18
C TRP A 149 -3.77 -11.21 -14.96
N ASP A 150 -4.14 -10.44 -13.96
CA ASP A 150 -3.60 -10.54 -12.61
C ASP A 150 -4.73 -10.36 -11.59
N ALA A 151 -4.60 -11.00 -10.45
CA ALA A 151 -5.50 -10.87 -9.33
C ALA A 151 -4.72 -10.87 -8.03
N PHE A 152 -5.19 -10.08 -7.08
CA PHE A 152 -4.62 -9.98 -5.73
C PHE A 152 -5.75 -9.96 -4.71
N GLY A 153 -5.63 -10.79 -3.68
CA GLY A 153 -6.54 -10.80 -2.54
C GLY A 153 -5.78 -10.70 -1.22
N LYS A 154 -6.33 -9.93 -0.28
CA LYS A 154 -5.84 -9.81 1.09
C LYS A 154 -7.03 -9.92 2.03
N TYR A 155 -6.86 -10.69 3.12
CA TYR A 155 -7.85 -10.82 4.19
C TYR A 155 -7.15 -10.74 5.55
N THR A 156 -7.56 -9.80 6.37
CA THR A 156 -7.05 -9.63 7.73
C THR A 156 -7.92 -10.44 8.69
N PHE A 157 -7.33 -11.43 9.34
CA PHE A 157 -8.07 -12.36 10.20
C PHE A 157 -7.89 -12.09 11.70
N LEU A 158 -6.90 -11.27 12.08
CA LEU A 158 -6.61 -10.98 13.48
C LEU A 158 -6.17 -9.53 13.65
N GLY A 159 -6.53 -8.95 14.82
CA GLY A 159 -6.09 -7.64 15.26
C GLY A 159 -7.10 -6.53 15.00
N TYR A 160 -6.62 -5.28 14.97
CA TYR A 160 -7.46 -4.10 14.83
C TYR A 160 -8.23 -4.08 13.50
N GLU A 161 -7.57 -4.49 12.41
CA GLU A 161 -8.15 -4.55 11.07
C GLU A 161 -8.80 -5.93 10.78
N ALA A 162 -9.24 -6.66 11.82
CA ALA A 162 -9.83 -7.97 11.62
C ALA A 162 -11.12 -7.87 10.78
N ASN A 163 -11.28 -8.79 9.82
CA ASN A 163 -12.32 -8.84 8.80
C ASN A 163 -12.16 -7.84 7.65
N ASP A 164 -11.08 -7.05 7.62
CA ASP A 164 -10.75 -6.28 6.43
C ASP A 164 -10.41 -7.22 5.27
N PHE A 165 -10.96 -6.93 4.12
CA PHE A 165 -10.56 -7.60 2.90
C PHE A 165 -10.36 -6.63 1.74
N THR A 166 -9.51 -7.03 0.82
CA THR A 166 -9.29 -6.32 -0.44
C THR A 166 -9.12 -7.35 -1.54
N LEU A 167 -9.81 -7.15 -2.65
CA LEU A 167 -9.68 -7.96 -3.85
C LEU A 167 -9.52 -7.03 -5.05
N ASN A 168 -8.44 -7.21 -5.79
CA ASN A 168 -8.16 -6.48 -7.02
C ASN A 168 -7.94 -7.48 -8.14
N ALA A 169 -8.52 -7.23 -9.30
CA ALA A 169 -8.31 -8.03 -10.49
C ALA A 169 -8.20 -7.14 -11.73
N ASN A 170 -7.24 -7.45 -12.58
CA ASN A 170 -7.04 -6.79 -13.85
C ASN A 170 -7.08 -7.82 -14.97
N ALA A 171 -7.66 -7.44 -16.09
CA ALA A 171 -7.68 -8.25 -17.30
C ALA A 171 -7.44 -7.37 -18.53
N THR A 172 -6.59 -7.83 -19.42
CA THR A 172 -6.27 -7.15 -20.68
C THR A 172 -6.49 -8.10 -21.84
N PHE A 173 -7.41 -7.72 -22.73
CA PHE A 173 -7.65 -8.43 -23.98
C PHE A 173 -7.01 -7.66 -25.12
N LYS A 174 -6.23 -8.36 -25.98
CA LYS A 174 -5.53 -7.79 -27.12
C LYS A 174 -6.09 -8.40 -28.43
N ILE A 175 -6.67 -7.56 -29.28
CA ILE A 175 -7.20 -7.97 -30.59
C ILE A 175 -6.30 -7.45 -31.67
N TYR A 176 -5.91 -8.32 -32.60
CA TYR A 176 -5.06 -8.00 -33.75
C TYR A 176 -5.91 -8.02 -35.03
N PRO A 177 -6.58 -6.90 -35.41
CA PRO A 177 -7.54 -6.87 -36.52
C PRO A 177 -6.89 -7.14 -37.89
N PHE A 178 -5.57 -6.88 -38.02
CA PHE A 178 -4.85 -7.06 -39.28
C PHE A 178 -3.61 -7.94 -39.08
N ARG A 179 -3.43 -8.93 -39.95
CA ARG A 179 -2.25 -9.82 -39.93
C ARG A 179 -0.91 -9.07 -39.98
N LYS A 180 -0.87 -7.87 -40.65
CA LYS A 180 0.33 -7.02 -40.71
C LYS A 180 0.51 -6.11 -39.50
N ALA A 181 -0.51 -5.91 -38.69
CA ALA A 181 -0.51 -5.03 -37.51
C ALA A 181 -0.15 -5.74 -36.21
N ARG A 182 0.76 -6.76 -36.27
CA ARG A 182 1.20 -7.50 -35.07
C ARG A 182 1.83 -6.62 -33.97
N LYS A 183 2.22 -5.40 -34.31
CA LYS A 183 2.85 -4.45 -33.37
C LYS A 183 1.88 -3.46 -32.70
N SER A 184 0.60 -3.45 -33.11
CA SER A 184 -0.38 -2.46 -32.61
C SER A 184 -1.73 -3.15 -32.40
N PRO A 185 -1.91 -3.87 -31.29
CA PRO A 185 -3.21 -4.45 -30.95
C PRO A 185 -4.20 -3.37 -30.51
N ILE A 186 -5.46 -3.65 -30.64
CA ILE A 186 -6.52 -2.96 -29.89
C ILE A 186 -6.59 -3.63 -28.53
N GLU A 187 -6.41 -2.85 -27.46
CA GLU A 187 -6.42 -3.35 -26.10
C GLU A 187 -7.70 -2.94 -25.37
N PHE A 188 -8.36 -3.93 -24.75
CA PHE A 188 -9.45 -3.73 -23.82
C PHE A 188 -8.96 -4.09 -22.43
N LYS A 189 -9.02 -3.13 -21.50
CA LYS A 189 -8.58 -3.30 -20.12
C LYS A 189 -9.80 -3.24 -19.21
N GLY A 190 -9.97 -4.31 -18.45
CA GLY A 190 -10.93 -4.38 -17.35
C GLY A 190 -10.20 -4.32 -16.01
N HIS A 191 -10.72 -3.52 -15.09
CA HIS A 191 -10.26 -3.44 -13.71
C HIS A 191 -11.44 -3.67 -12.79
N PHE A 192 -11.25 -4.53 -11.80
CA PHE A 192 -12.20 -4.79 -10.74
C PHE A 192 -11.49 -4.60 -9.40
N GLU A 193 -12.10 -3.80 -8.55
CA GLU A 193 -11.64 -3.61 -7.17
C GLU A 193 -12.83 -3.65 -6.22
N THR A 194 -12.70 -4.41 -5.14
CA THR A 194 -13.61 -4.38 -4.01
C THR A 194 -12.83 -4.44 -2.71
N SER A 195 -13.25 -3.66 -1.73
CA SER A 195 -12.61 -3.67 -0.43
C SER A 195 -13.62 -3.34 0.67
N LEU A 196 -13.46 -4.02 1.80
CA LEU A 196 -14.05 -3.67 3.07
C LEU A 196 -12.90 -3.37 4.02
N LYS A 197 -12.88 -2.17 4.59
CA LYS A 197 -11.79 -1.73 5.48
C LYS A 197 -12.37 -1.01 6.68
N GLU A 198 -11.85 -1.36 7.86
CA GLU A 198 -12.04 -0.57 9.06
C GLU A 198 -11.50 0.85 8.80
N PRO A 199 -12.24 1.92 9.18
CA PRO A 199 -11.71 3.28 9.10
C PRO A 199 -10.39 3.39 9.88
N ASP A 200 -9.46 4.19 9.35
CA ASP A 200 -8.17 4.39 10.01
C ASP A 200 -8.39 4.93 11.44
N TYR A 201 -7.54 4.51 12.37
CA TYR A 201 -7.59 4.89 13.78
C TYR A 201 -7.77 6.40 13.99
N TYR A 202 -7.12 7.21 13.16
CA TYR A 202 -7.27 8.66 13.23
C TYR A 202 -8.62 9.19 12.79
N GLN A 203 -9.31 8.49 11.89
CA GLN A 203 -10.66 8.87 11.48
C GLN A 203 -11.68 8.62 12.60
N GLN A 204 -11.39 7.63 13.44
CA GLN A 204 -12.25 7.29 14.57
C GLN A 204 -11.91 8.08 15.84
N HIS A 205 -10.64 8.51 15.99
CA HIS A 205 -10.09 9.09 17.21
C HIS A 205 -9.33 10.40 16.91
N LEU A 206 -9.95 11.29 16.16
CA LEU A 206 -9.41 12.61 15.93
C LEU A 206 -9.61 13.46 17.19
N PHE A 207 -8.52 13.79 17.83
CA PHE A 207 -8.48 14.85 18.83
C PHE A 207 -8.04 16.14 18.13
N THR A 208 -9.00 17.01 17.87
CA THR A 208 -8.71 18.37 17.39
C THR A 208 -8.67 19.29 18.61
N ASN A 209 -7.63 20.10 18.65
CA ASN A 209 -7.52 21.19 19.61
C ASN A 209 -8.03 22.47 18.97
#